data_9fa9de740f8600071ab6cab19c1519a0
#
_entry.id   9fa9de740f8600071ab6cab19c1519a0
#
_cell.length_a   1.000
_cell.length_b   1.000
_cell.length_c   1.000
_cell.angle_alpha   90.00
_cell.angle_beta   90.00
_cell.angle_gamma   90.00
#
_symmetry.space_group_name_H-M   'P 1'
#
loop_
_entity.id
_entity.type
_entity.pdbx_description
1 polymer ?
#
loop_
_entity_poly.entity_id
_entity_poly.type
_entity_poly.pdbx_seq_one_letter_code
_entity_poly.pdbx_strand_id
1 'polypeptide(L)'
;MKKSRFSETQIVSILKEVESGLKVEQVCRKHGISSATYYNWKSKYGGMQASELKRLKELESELTQLKKMYADLSLENYAIKELLEKKL
;
A
#
# COMPACT_ATOMS: atom_id res chain seq x y z
N MET A 1 -14.78 0.39 8.91
CA MET A 1 -13.50 1.05 8.77
C MET A 1 -13.55 2.18 7.77
N LYS A 2 -13.00 3.30 8.14
CA LYS A 2 -13.02 4.45 7.26
C LYS A 2 -12.01 4.33 6.16
N LYS A 3 -12.45 4.59 4.95
CA LYS A 3 -11.55 4.70 3.83
C LYS A 3 -11.05 6.12 3.74
N SER A 4 -9.82 6.30 3.33
CA SER A 4 -9.28 7.60 3.06
C SER A 4 -10.07 8.23 1.92
N ARG A 5 -10.33 9.54 2.02
CA ARG A 5 -10.97 10.28 0.94
C ARG A 5 -10.07 10.46 -0.27
N PHE A 6 -8.80 10.17 -0.09
CA PHE A 6 -7.78 10.39 -1.13
C PHE A 6 -7.19 9.07 -1.57
N SER A 7 -7.03 8.90 -2.87
CA SER A 7 -6.30 7.79 -3.41
C SER A 7 -4.81 8.05 -3.18
N GLU A 8 -4.00 7.00 -3.28
CA GLU A 8 -2.56 7.14 -3.10
C GLU A 8 -1.95 8.04 -4.16
N THR A 9 -2.49 8.00 -5.37
CA THR A 9 -2.03 8.90 -6.45
C THR A 9 -2.32 10.35 -6.09
N GLN A 10 -3.49 10.62 -5.52
CA GLN A 10 -3.84 11.97 -5.06
C GLN A 10 -2.92 12.43 -3.95
N ILE A 11 -2.61 11.53 -3.01
CA ILE A 11 -1.69 11.84 -1.91
C ILE A 11 -0.33 12.25 -2.44
N VAL A 12 0.21 11.51 -3.39
CA VAL A 12 1.52 11.84 -3.99
C VAL A 12 1.45 13.20 -4.69
N SER A 13 0.34 13.47 -5.40
CA SER A 13 0.15 14.77 -6.06
C SER A 13 0.15 15.92 -5.05
N ILE A 14 -0.54 15.73 -3.92
CA ILE A 14 -0.59 16.75 -2.87
C ILE A 14 0.80 17.00 -2.29
N LEU A 15 1.56 15.95 -2.05
CA LEU A 15 2.92 16.09 -1.55
C LEU A 15 3.79 16.86 -2.53
N LYS A 16 3.60 16.66 -3.83
CA LYS A 16 4.35 17.38 -4.85
C LYS A 16 4.04 18.86 -4.88
N GLU A 17 2.84 19.25 -4.50
CA GLU A 17 2.49 20.68 -4.43
C GLU A 17 3.40 21.42 -3.45
N VAL A 18 3.69 20.80 -2.30
CA VAL A 18 4.60 21.39 -1.33
C VAL A 18 6.02 21.42 -1.88
N GLU A 19 6.44 20.35 -2.55
CA GLU A 19 7.78 20.31 -3.15
C GLU A 19 7.96 21.38 -4.22
N SER A 20 6.88 21.77 -4.88
CA SER A 20 6.94 22.81 -5.92
C SER A 20 7.01 24.22 -5.36
N GLY A 21 6.94 24.38 -4.04
CA GLY A 21 7.12 25.66 -3.39
C GLY A 21 5.93 26.19 -2.60
N LEU A 22 4.82 25.48 -2.61
CA LEU A 22 3.65 25.89 -1.83
C LEU A 22 3.87 25.56 -0.35
N LYS A 23 3.30 26.40 0.51
CA LYS A 23 3.43 26.19 1.95
C LYS A 23 2.56 25.03 2.40
N VAL A 24 3.05 24.27 3.38
CA VAL A 24 2.31 23.15 3.94
C VAL A 24 0.91 23.56 4.40
N GLU A 25 0.83 24.71 5.09
CA GLU A 25 -0.45 25.20 5.59
C GLU A 25 -1.45 25.47 4.48
N GLN A 26 -0.99 26.04 3.38
CA GLN A 26 -1.84 26.35 2.24
C GLN A 26 -2.36 25.06 1.59
N VAL A 27 -1.48 24.11 1.43
CA VAL A 27 -1.84 22.84 0.81
C VAL A 27 -2.84 22.07 1.69
N CYS A 28 -2.58 22.05 3.00
CA CYS A 28 -3.50 21.38 3.92
C CYS A 28 -4.88 22.03 3.90
N ARG A 29 -4.92 23.35 3.88
CA ARG A 29 -6.21 24.08 3.84
C ARG A 29 -6.93 23.82 2.54
N LYS A 30 -6.20 23.83 1.43
CA LYS A 30 -6.76 23.61 0.11
C LYS A 30 -7.42 22.25 -0.01
N HIS A 31 -6.81 21.23 0.58
CA HIS A 31 -7.28 19.85 0.45
C HIS A 31 -8.09 19.37 1.66
N GLY A 32 -8.25 20.22 2.66
CA GLY A 32 -9.04 19.86 3.84
C GLY A 32 -8.43 18.79 4.70
N ILE A 33 -7.12 18.82 4.85
CA ILE A 33 -6.39 17.86 5.69
C ILE A 33 -5.66 18.58 6.80
N SER A 34 -5.32 17.84 7.87
CA SER A 34 -4.52 18.39 8.96
C SER A 34 -3.04 18.31 8.62
N SER A 35 -2.24 19.10 9.30
CA SER A 35 -0.80 19.02 9.14
C SER A 35 -0.27 17.66 9.58
N ALA A 36 -0.89 17.06 10.60
CA ALA A 36 -0.51 15.71 11.04
C ALA A 36 -0.70 14.69 9.91
N THR A 37 -1.83 14.78 9.21
CA THR A 37 -2.08 13.92 8.06
C THR A 37 -1.05 14.14 6.97
N TYR A 38 -0.71 15.39 6.68
CA TYR A 38 0.29 15.71 5.68
C TYR A 38 1.64 15.06 6.02
N TYR A 39 2.08 15.18 7.27
CA TYR A 39 3.38 14.63 7.66
C TYR A 39 3.39 13.12 7.70
N ASN A 40 2.25 12.50 8.04
CA ASN A 40 2.12 11.05 7.93
C ASN A 40 2.27 10.59 6.48
N TRP A 41 1.64 11.31 5.57
CA TRP A 41 1.75 11.01 4.14
C TRP A 41 3.18 11.21 3.64
N LYS A 42 3.82 12.28 4.09
CA LYS A 42 5.19 12.56 3.69
C LYS A 42 6.13 11.45 4.14
N SER A 43 5.92 10.94 5.34
CA SER A 43 6.71 9.84 5.86
C SER A 43 6.54 8.57 5.04
N LYS A 44 5.31 8.31 4.59
CA LYS A 44 5.00 7.07 3.86
C LYS A 44 5.28 7.18 2.36
N TYR A 45 4.99 8.31 1.76
CA TYR A 45 5.04 8.45 0.30
C TYR A 45 6.00 9.53 -0.20
N GLY A 46 6.70 10.21 0.69
CA GLY A 46 7.57 11.31 0.30
C GLY A 46 8.63 10.88 -0.72
N GLY A 47 8.82 11.70 -1.73
CA GLY A 47 9.79 11.42 -2.77
C GLY A 47 9.35 10.43 -3.83
N MET A 48 8.14 9.89 -3.69
CA MET A 48 7.65 8.88 -4.62
C MET A 48 7.07 9.53 -5.88
N GLN A 49 7.41 8.99 -7.03
CA GLN A 49 6.80 9.39 -8.28
C GLN A 49 5.55 8.53 -8.51
N ALA A 50 4.64 9.05 -9.36
CA ALA A 50 3.40 8.30 -9.65
C ALA A 50 3.68 6.90 -10.19
N SER A 51 4.71 6.78 -11.04
CA SER A 51 5.09 5.48 -11.59
C SER A 51 5.62 4.53 -10.51
N GLU A 52 6.36 5.08 -9.55
CA GLU A 52 6.89 4.28 -8.45
C GLU A 52 5.77 3.81 -7.52
N LEU A 53 4.80 4.68 -7.27
CA LEU A 53 3.64 4.29 -6.47
C LEU A 53 2.87 3.17 -7.13
N LYS A 54 2.65 3.28 -8.44
CA LYS A 54 1.96 2.24 -9.19
C LYS A 54 2.71 0.92 -9.09
N ARG A 55 4.04 0.97 -9.24
CA ARG A 55 4.86 -0.23 -9.14
C ARG A 55 4.81 -0.84 -7.75
N LEU A 56 4.83 0.01 -6.72
CA LEU A 56 4.72 -0.45 -5.34
C LEU A 56 3.42 -1.20 -5.12
N LYS A 57 2.31 -0.65 -5.62
CA LYS A 57 1.01 -1.29 -5.47
C LYS A 57 0.95 -2.63 -6.20
N GLU A 58 1.55 -2.68 -7.39
CA GLU A 58 1.61 -3.94 -8.14
C GLU A 58 2.40 -4.99 -7.38
N LEU A 59 3.53 -4.59 -6.80
CA LEU A 59 4.36 -5.52 -6.03
C LEU A 59 3.66 -6.00 -4.76
N GLU A 60 2.94 -5.11 -4.09
CA GLU A 60 2.17 -5.48 -2.91
C GLU A 60 1.09 -6.49 -3.25
N SER A 61 0.41 -6.28 -4.38
CA SER A 61 -0.61 -7.20 -4.85
C SER A 61 -0.02 -8.56 -5.20
N GLU A 62 1.10 -8.57 -5.91
CA GLU A 62 1.79 -9.80 -6.27
C GLU A 62 2.23 -10.58 -5.02
N LEU A 63 2.74 -9.85 -4.03
CA LEU A 63 3.16 -10.49 -2.78
C LEU A 63 2.00 -11.16 -2.06
N THR A 64 0.86 -10.46 -1.99
CA THR A 64 -0.35 -11.01 -1.37
C THR A 64 -0.78 -12.28 -2.09
N GLN A 65 -0.76 -12.26 -3.43
CA GLN A 65 -1.11 -13.43 -4.22
C GLN A 65 -0.16 -14.60 -3.97
N LEU A 66 1.13 -14.32 -3.94
CA LEU A 66 2.13 -15.36 -3.69
C LEU A 66 1.96 -15.98 -2.32
N LYS A 67 1.68 -15.16 -1.31
CA LYS A 67 1.44 -15.66 0.05
C LYS A 67 0.24 -16.59 0.10
N LYS A 68 -0.83 -16.22 -0.61
CA LYS A 68 -2.02 -17.06 -0.67
C LYS A 68 -1.74 -18.38 -1.37
N MET A 69 -1.07 -18.31 -2.51
CA MET A 69 -0.74 -19.52 -3.26
C MET A 69 0.17 -20.45 -2.45
N TYR A 70 1.12 -19.87 -1.74
CA TYR A 70 2.00 -20.67 -0.89
C TYR A 70 1.23 -21.36 0.23
N ALA A 71 0.31 -20.64 0.88
CA ALA A 71 -0.50 -21.20 1.94
C ALA A 71 -1.38 -22.35 1.43
N ASP A 72 -2.03 -22.16 0.27
CA ASP A 72 -2.86 -23.17 -0.33
C ASP A 72 -2.05 -24.42 -0.64
N LEU A 73 -0.89 -24.25 -1.25
CA LEU A 73 -0.01 -25.36 -1.59
C LEU A 73 0.47 -26.10 -0.36
N SER A 74 0.82 -25.37 0.68
CA SER A 74 1.28 -25.98 1.94
C SER A 74 0.19 -26.82 2.57
N LEU A 75 -1.06 -26.35 2.53
CA LEU A 75 -2.19 -27.12 3.06
C LEU A 75 -2.43 -28.39 2.26
N GLU A 76 -2.35 -28.28 0.94
CA GLU A 76 -2.51 -29.45 0.08
C GLU A 76 -1.42 -30.50 0.35
N ASN A 77 -0.19 -30.07 0.47
CA ASN A 77 0.92 -30.96 0.77
C ASN A 77 0.74 -31.65 2.11
N TYR A 78 0.30 -30.92 3.10
CA TYR A 78 0.05 -31.47 4.43
C TYR A 78 -1.05 -32.54 4.37
N ALA A 79 -2.14 -32.23 3.68
CA ALA A 79 -3.25 -33.16 3.56
C ALA A 79 -2.85 -34.43 2.82
N ILE A 80 -2.06 -34.32 1.75
CA ILE A 80 -1.57 -35.45 0.99
C ILE A 80 -0.69 -36.33 1.86
N LYS A 81 0.22 -35.73 2.61
CA LYS A 81 1.10 -36.47 3.50
C LYS A 81 0.31 -37.26 4.54
N GLU A 82 -0.72 -36.63 5.12
CA GLU A 82 -1.57 -37.29 6.10
C GLU A 82 -2.26 -38.50 5.50
N LEU A 83 -2.79 -38.33 4.29
CA LEU A 83 -3.46 -39.42 3.60
C LEU A 83 -2.51 -40.59 3.35
N LEU A 84 -1.31 -40.31 2.90
CA LEU A 84 -0.32 -41.34 2.64
C LEU A 84 0.07 -42.08 3.91
N GLU A 85 0.26 -41.37 4.99
CA GLU A 85 0.63 -41.96 6.27
C GLU A 85 -0.47 -42.86 6.81
N LYS A 86 -1.73 -42.43 6.65
CA LYS A 86 -2.86 -43.21 7.14
C LYS A 86 -3.08 -44.48 6.34
N LYS A 87 -2.70 -44.47 5.09
CA LYS A 87 -2.88 -45.67 4.24
C LYS A 87 -1.79 -46.70 4.43
N LEU A 88 -0.67 -46.27 4.98
CA LEU A 88 0.42 -47.18 5.26
C LEU A 88 0.25 -47.79 6.63
#